data_f01a04955f95f5eea26c2d37eaff20cb
#
_entry.id   f01a04955f95f5eea26c2d37eaff20cb
#
_cell.length_a   1.000
_cell.length_b   1.000
_cell.length_c   1.000
_cell.angle_alpha   90.00
_cell.angle_beta   90.00
_cell.angle_gamma   90.00
#
_symmetry.space_group_name_H-M   'P 1'
#
loop_
_entity.id
_entity.type
_entity.pdbx_description
1 polymer ?
#
loop_
_entity_poly.entity_id
_entity_poly.type
_entity_poly.pdbx_seq_one_letter_code
_entity_poly.pdbx_strand_id
1 'polypeptide(L)'
;RLEEAEVSYRQAITLKPDYAKAWNNIVFLLQVIKLQSSSLENLIPLFDEQTNSKYAQILKSILNYRLNLGSSSTDKSFKDVLNILSSADNTFIKNPKVSSNELIKPTLPEKITAMVHFGRSGTGLLHSLIDGHPEVSTLPSIYFSEFFDHLTWEKIIASGWEEMADRFATIYDVLFDASSNIKIPSKGNRYISNIGKNEGMTNVGTKRDEVLSVDKKIFIKELKQLMTSYEQLDQFTFFKLVHSAYEITLQNPKEKNHIF
;
A
#
# COMPACT_ATOMS: atom_id res chain seq x y z
N ARG A 1 -16.22 28.01 -10.36
CA ARG A 1 -15.97 27.02 -9.25
C ARG A 1 -14.82 26.06 -9.58
N LEU A 2 -14.71 25.56 -10.84
CA LEU A 2 -13.64 24.63 -11.23
C LEU A 2 -12.29 25.35 -11.33
N GLU A 3 -12.27 26.55 -11.88
CA GLU A 3 -11.08 27.40 -11.95
C GLU A 3 -10.60 27.84 -10.56
N GLU A 4 -11.51 28.17 -9.66
CA GLU A 4 -11.22 28.47 -8.26
C GLU A 4 -10.60 27.27 -7.53
N ALA A 5 -11.09 26.06 -7.82
CA ALA A 5 -10.54 24.83 -7.29
C ALA A 5 -9.12 24.58 -7.81
N GLU A 6 -8.86 24.83 -9.09
CA GLU A 6 -7.50 24.72 -9.67
C GLU A 6 -6.53 25.65 -8.95
N VAL A 7 -6.89 26.93 -8.80
CA VAL A 7 -6.05 27.93 -8.09
C VAL A 7 -5.76 27.44 -6.67
N SER A 8 -6.79 26.95 -5.97
CA SER A 8 -6.62 26.46 -4.58
C SER A 8 -5.68 25.25 -4.48
N TYR A 9 -5.77 24.31 -5.43
CA TYR A 9 -4.84 23.15 -5.45
C TYR A 9 -3.43 23.57 -5.81
N ARG A 10 -3.23 24.48 -6.78
CA ARG A 10 -1.91 25.02 -7.10
C ARG A 10 -1.27 25.70 -5.89
N GLN A 11 -2.04 26.50 -5.17
CA GLN A 11 -1.57 27.15 -3.95
C GLN A 11 -1.21 26.11 -2.85
N ALA A 12 -2.03 25.09 -2.67
CA ALA A 12 -1.75 24.01 -1.71
C ALA A 12 -0.45 23.26 -2.05
N ILE A 13 -0.18 23.01 -3.34
CA ILE A 13 1.04 22.35 -3.80
C ILE A 13 2.26 23.26 -3.60
N THR A 14 2.13 24.55 -3.84
CA THR A 14 3.21 25.54 -3.58
C THR A 14 3.58 25.59 -2.09
N LEU A 15 2.58 25.57 -1.21
CA LEU A 15 2.78 25.59 0.24
C LEU A 15 3.31 24.25 0.80
N LYS A 16 2.92 23.13 0.19
CA LYS A 16 3.30 21.79 0.60
C LYS A 16 3.50 20.89 -0.63
N PRO A 17 4.73 20.86 -1.21
CA PRO A 17 5.03 20.15 -2.44
C PRO A 17 4.78 18.64 -2.42
N ASP A 18 4.82 18.02 -1.25
CA ASP A 18 4.56 16.60 -1.00
C ASP A 18 3.11 16.28 -0.66
N TYR A 19 2.18 17.25 -0.81
CA TYR A 19 0.77 17.06 -0.50
C TYR A 19 0.07 16.23 -1.59
N ALA A 20 0.22 14.91 -1.51
CA ALA A 20 -0.31 13.93 -2.46
C ALA A 20 -1.78 14.14 -2.83
N LYS A 21 -2.63 14.53 -1.86
CA LYS A 21 -4.05 14.77 -2.10
C LYS A 21 -4.31 15.98 -3.00
N ALA A 22 -3.52 17.04 -2.88
CA ALA A 22 -3.64 18.20 -3.75
C ALA A 22 -3.20 17.84 -5.19
N TRP A 23 -2.13 17.07 -5.35
CA TRP A 23 -1.68 16.56 -6.64
C TRP A 23 -2.73 15.68 -7.31
N ASN A 24 -3.30 14.72 -6.61
CA ASN A 24 -4.35 13.85 -7.15
C ASN A 24 -5.58 14.67 -7.58
N ASN A 25 -5.99 15.61 -6.75
CA ASN A 25 -7.17 16.41 -7.04
C ASN A 25 -6.96 17.37 -8.22
N ILE A 26 -5.78 17.99 -8.35
CA ILE A 26 -5.52 18.86 -9.51
C ILE A 26 -5.44 18.06 -10.81
N VAL A 27 -4.82 16.89 -10.79
CA VAL A 27 -4.76 16.00 -11.96
C VAL A 27 -6.16 15.54 -12.35
N PHE A 28 -6.98 15.12 -11.38
CA PHE A 28 -8.36 14.74 -11.62
C PHE A 28 -9.21 15.91 -12.14
N LEU A 29 -9.08 17.08 -11.52
CA LEU A 29 -9.80 18.29 -11.92
C LEU A 29 -9.50 18.66 -13.37
N LEU A 30 -8.22 18.63 -13.76
CA LEU A 30 -7.80 18.98 -15.11
C LEU A 30 -8.19 17.91 -16.14
N GLN A 31 -8.32 16.66 -15.74
CA GLN A 31 -8.92 15.62 -16.58
C GLN A 31 -10.41 15.85 -16.82
N VAL A 32 -11.13 16.34 -15.81
CA VAL A 32 -12.58 16.62 -15.90
C VAL A 32 -12.86 17.90 -16.68
N ILE A 33 -12.07 18.97 -16.43
CA ILE A 33 -12.28 20.27 -17.06
C ILE A 33 -11.90 20.27 -18.54
N LYS A 34 -10.85 19.56 -18.91
CA LYS A 34 -10.26 19.68 -20.22
C LYS A 34 -9.81 18.30 -20.74
N LEU A 35 -10.70 17.61 -21.40
CA LEU A 35 -10.43 16.44 -22.24
C LEU A 35 -9.41 16.71 -23.38
N GLN A 36 -8.83 17.91 -23.46
CA GLN A 36 -7.88 18.31 -24.49
C GLN A 36 -6.43 18.18 -23.96
N SER A 37 -5.58 17.51 -24.71
CA SER A 37 -4.15 17.26 -24.43
C SER A 37 -3.37 18.54 -24.11
N SER A 38 -3.64 19.68 -24.77
CA SER A 38 -2.99 20.96 -24.55
C SER A 38 -3.07 21.50 -23.11
N SER A 39 -3.99 21.02 -22.31
CA SER A 39 -4.17 21.48 -20.92
C SER A 39 -3.35 20.67 -19.93
N LEU A 40 -3.05 19.42 -20.25
CA LEU A 40 -2.17 18.58 -19.46
C LEU A 40 -0.71 19.01 -19.62
N GLU A 41 -0.32 19.48 -20.79
CA GLU A 41 1.02 20.02 -21.05
C GLU A 41 1.33 21.22 -20.16
N ASN A 42 0.33 22.07 -19.87
CA ASN A 42 0.48 23.22 -18.99
C ASN A 42 0.77 22.85 -17.51
N LEU A 43 0.68 21.58 -17.14
CA LEU A 43 1.06 21.09 -15.80
C LEU A 43 2.54 20.76 -15.71
N ILE A 44 3.22 20.47 -16.82
CA ILE A 44 4.61 20.04 -16.80
C ILE A 44 5.51 21.05 -16.08
N PRO A 45 5.42 22.38 -16.34
CA PRO A 45 6.23 23.36 -15.62
C PRO A 45 6.02 23.33 -14.10
N LEU A 46 4.79 23.07 -13.64
CA LEU A 46 4.49 22.99 -12.22
C LEU A 46 5.23 21.81 -11.54
N PHE A 47 5.39 20.69 -12.25
CA PHE A 47 6.18 19.56 -11.76
C PHE A 47 7.68 19.84 -11.80
N ASP A 48 8.16 20.63 -12.76
CA ASP A 48 9.57 21.00 -12.89
C ASP A 48 10.04 21.89 -11.72
N GLU A 49 9.16 22.72 -11.18
CA GLU A 49 9.43 23.53 -10.00
C GLU A 49 9.55 22.71 -8.73
N GLN A 50 9.03 21.46 -8.72
CA GLN A 50 8.93 20.59 -7.54
C GLN A 50 9.88 19.38 -7.62
N THR A 51 11.14 19.63 -8.02
CA THR A 51 12.15 18.57 -8.23
C THR A 51 12.46 17.70 -7.03
N ASN A 52 12.24 18.19 -5.82
CA ASN A 52 12.52 17.47 -4.58
C ASN A 52 11.37 16.54 -4.13
N SER A 53 10.21 16.61 -4.76
CA SER A 53 9.07 15.74 -4.44
C SER A 53 9.07 14.50 -5.34
N LYS A 54 9.38 13.32 -4.77
CA LYS A 54 9.27 12.03 -5.47
C LYS A 54 7.87 11.84 -6.06
N TYR A 55 6.83 12.26 -5.34
CA TYR A 55 5.44 12.17 -5.78
C TYR A 55 5.18 13.03 -7.04
N ALA A 56 5.67 14.26 -7.05
CA ALA A 56 5.59 15.14 -8.23
C ALA A 56 6.31 14.53 -9.43
N GLN A 57 7.50 13.96 -9.23
CA GLN A 57 8.26 13.28 -10.28
C GLN A 57 7.51 12.07 -10.87
N ILE A 58 6.88 11.24 -10.03
CA ILE A 58 6.06 10.11 -10.47
C ILE A 58 4.87 10.60 -11.31
N LEU A 59 4.13 11.60 -10.82
CA LEU A 59 2.99 12.15 -11.56
C LEU A 59 3.41 12.78 -12.88
N LYS A 60 4.55 13.49 -12.92
CA LYS A 60 5.12 14.02 -14.16
C LYS A 60 5.43 12.91 -15.16
N SER A 61 6.05 11.83 -14.71
CA SER A 61 6.39 10.70 -15.57
C SER A 61 5.13 9.97 -16.08
N ILE A 62 4.11 9.82 -15.26
CA ILE A 62 2.80 9.28 -15.66
C ILE A 62 2.12 10.20 -16.68
N LEU A 63 2.19 11.51 -16.49
CA LEU A 63 1.63 12.49 -17.41
C LEU A 63 2.36 12.45 -18.75
N ASN A 64 3.68 12.42 -18.73
CA ASN A 64 4.50 12.27 -19.94
C ASN A 64 4.21 10.96 -20.68
N TYR A 65 4.03 9.85 -19.94
CA TYR A 65 3.61 8.59 -20.53
C TYR A 65 2.29 8.75 -21.28
N ARG A 66 1.30 9.39 -20.66
CA ARG A 66 -0.03 9.60 -21.24
C ARG A 66 -0.02 10.50 -22.46
N LEU A 67 0.78 11.58 -22.44
CA LEU A 67 0.90 12.52 -23.56
C LEU A 67 1.64 11.91 -24.75
N ASN A 68 2.54 10.96 -24.50
CA ASN A 68 3.38 10.33 -25.51
C ASN A 68 2.93 8.90 -25.88
N LEU A 69 1.69 8.53 -25.60
CA LEU A 69 1.15 7.22 -25.98
C LEU A 69 1.37 6.93 -27.47
N GLY A 70 2.05 5.82 -27.76
CA GLY A 70 2.41 5.43 -29.11
C GLY A 70 3.71 6.00 -29.67
N SER A 71 4.48 6.75 -28.87
CA SER A 71 5.82 7.23 -29.25
C SER A 71 6.92 6.43 -28.56
N SER A 72 8.16 6.53 -29.09
CA SER A 72 9.34 5.93 -28.44
C SER A 72 9.68 6.52 -27.06
N SER A 73 9.10 7.65 -26.72
CA SER A 73 9.23 8.32 -25.42
C SER A 73 8.43 7.63 -24.30
N THR A 74 7.47 6.78 -24.65
CA THR A 74 6.61 6.05 -23.69
C THR A 74 7.44 5.13 -22.78
N ASP A 75 8.35 4.36 -23.37
CA ASP A 75 9.22 3.44 -22.62
C ASP A 75 10.13 4.16 -21.64
N LYS A 76 10.62 5.35 -22.01
CA LYS A 76 11.45 6.18 -21.14
C LYS A 76 10.66 6.63 -19.92
N SER A 77 9.47 7.18 -20.12
CA SER A 77 8.62 7.66 -19.03
C SER A 77 8.25 6.53 -18.04
N PHE A 78 8.01 5.33 -18.55
CA PHE A 78 7.75 4.16 -17.71
C PHE A 78 8.98 3.75 -16.89
N LYS A 79 10.18 3.71 -17.53
CA LYS A 79 11.44 3.44 -16.83
C LYS A 79 11.75 4.48 -15.76
N ASP A 80 11.46 5.75 -16.01
CA ASP A 80 11.66 6.83 -15.05
C ASP A 80 10.78 6.62 -13.80
N VAL A 81 9.51 6.22 -13.97
CA VAL A 81 8.63 5.85 -12.83
C VAL A 81 9.23 4.68 -12.05
N LEU A 82 9.65 3.61 -12.73
CA LEU A 82 10.25 2.44 -12.07
C LEU A 82 11.53 2.82 -11.30
N ASN A 83 12.39 3.67 -11.88
CA ASN A 83 13.60 4.13 -11.22
C ASN A 83 13.29 4.95 -9.94
N ILE A 84 12.31 5.85 -10.00
CA ILE A 84 11.89 6.63 -8.84
C ILE A 84 11.33 5.72 -7.74
N LEU A 85 10.51 4.74 -8.11
CA LEU A 85 9.95 3.79 -7.17
C LEU A 85 11.02 2.88 -6.54
N SER A 86 11.98 2.42 -7.33
CA SER A 86 13.09 1.58 -6.85
C SER A 86 14.12 2.35 -6.01
N SER A 87 14.23 3.66 -6.19
CA SER A 87 15.08 4.55 -5.38
C SER A 87 14.44 4.98 -4.05
N ALA A 88 13.26 4.46 -3.72
CA ALA A 88 12.66 4.68 -2.41
C ALA A 88 13.64 4.22 -1.31
N ASP A 89 13.88 5.08 -0.32
CA ASP A 89 14.75 4.76 0.80
C ASP A 89 14.22 3.51 1.50
N ASN A 90 14.86 2.38 1.25
CA ASN A 90 14.57 1.15 1.96
C ASN A 90 15.11 1.31 3.39
N THR A 91 14.24 1.74 4.30
CA THR A 91 14.58 1.77 5.71
C THR A 91 14.58 0.33 6.22
N PHE A 92 15.78 -0.19 6.48
CA PHE A 92 15.95 -1.50 7.08
C PHE A 92 15.90 -1.42 8.60
N ILE A 93 15.26 -2.39 9.21
CA ILE A 93 15.38 -2.63 10.64
C ILE A 93 16.22 -3.89 10.88
N LYS A 94 17.18 -3.81 11.78
CA LYS A 94 18.09 -4.91 12.10
C LYS A 94 17.56 -5.77 13.25
N ASN A 95 17.75 -7.07 13.12
CA ASN A 95 17.50 -8.02 14.19
C ASN A 95 18.63 -7.94 15.25
N PRO A 96 18.37 -7.57 16.50
CA PRO A 96 19.39 -7.40 17.50
C PRO A 96 19.99 -8.72 18.00
N LYS A 97 19.37 -9.87 17.70
CA LYS A 97 19.73 -11.19 18.24
C LYS A 97 20.50 -12.08 17.28
N VAL A 98 20.58 -11.71 16.01
CA VAL A 98 21.17 -12.55 14.99
C VAL A 98 22.54 -12.02 14.59
N SER A 99 23.57 -12.84 14.79
CA SER A 99 24.86 -12.72 14.13
C SER A 99 24.90 -13.72 12.95
N SER A 100 25.46 -13.29 11.85
CA SER A 100 25.44 -13.85 10.50
C SER A 100 25.89 -15.33 10.34
N ASN A 101 25.16 -16.29 10.87
CA ASN A 101 25.38 -17.70 10.57
C ASN A 101 24.12 -18.29 9.94
N GLU A 102 24.25 -18.72 8.68
CA GLU A 102 23.35 -19.58 7.89
C GLU A 102 21.86 -19.62 8.33
N LEU A 103 21.17 -18.50 8.15
CA LEU A 103 19.73 -18.46 8.37
C LEU A 103 19.01 -19.14 7.21
N ILE A 104 18.28 -20.20 7.50
CA ILE A 104 17.37 -20.81 6.53
C ILE A 104 16.17 -19.88 6.39
N LYS A 105 16.10 -19.19 5.25
CA LYS A 105 14.96 -18.31 4.95
C LYS A 105 13.76 -19.13 4.52
N PRO A 106 12.55 -18.81 5.01
CA PRO A 106 11.33 -19.43 4.53
C PRO A 106 11.09 -19.08 3.06
N THR A 107 10.40 -19.96 2.34
CA THR A 107 9.88 -19.66 1.01
C THR A 107 8.83 -18.56 1.14
N LEU A 108 9.04 -17.45 0.46
CA LEU A 108 8.09 -16.34 0.43
C LEU A 108 7.46 -16.21 -0.95
N PRO A 109 6.25 -15.65 -1.06
CA PRO A 109 5.64 -15.32 -2.34
C PRO A 109 6.60 -14.48 -3.19
N GLU A 110 6.86 -14.94 -4.42
CA GLU A 110 7.78 -14.25 -5.32
C GLU A 110 7.14 -13.05 -5.99
N LYS A 111 5.86 -13.21 -6.39
CA LYS A 111 5.13 -12.23 -7.18
C LYS A 111 4.17 -11.42 -6.31
N ILE A 112 4.11 -10.14 -6.57
CA ILE A 112 3.13 -9.23 -5.96
C ILE A 112 2.43 -8.50 -7.10
N THR A 113 1.10 -8.55 -7.10
CA THR A 113 0.26 -7.74 -7.98
C THR A 113 -0.41 -6.66 -7.17
N ALA A 114 -0.06 -5.41 -7.44
CA ALA A 114 -0.75 -4.26 -6.88
C ALA A 114 -1.81 -3.76 -7.86
N MET A 115 -3.04 -3.61 -7.38
CA MET A 115 -4.14 -3.09 -8.17
C MET A 115 -4.34 -1.60 -7.88
N VAL A 116 -4.17 -0.80 -8.92
CA VAL A 116 -4.55 0.62 -8.86
C VAL A 116 -5.99 0.75 -9.33
N HIS A 117 -6.83 1.36 -8.53
CA HIS A 117 -8.25 1.47 -8.83
C HIS A 117 -8.80 2.88 -8.62
N PHE A 118 -9.87 3.18 -9.33
CA PHE A 118 -10.74 4.32 -9.07
C PHE A 118 -11.98 3.86 -8.28
N GLY A 119 -12.52 4.72 -7.47
CA GLY A 119 -13.71 4.39 -6.68
C GLY A 119 -14.83 3.80 -7.55
N ARG A 120 -15.47 2.73 -7.08
CA ARG A 120 -16.55 1.98 -7.73
C ARG A 120 -16.19 1.32 -9.07
N SER A 121 -14.93 0.94 -9.25
CA SER A 121 -14.45 0.26 -10.46
C SER A 121 -14.57 -1.27 -10.43
N GLY A 122 -15.32 -1.83 -9.47
CA GLY A 122 -15.50 -3.28 -9.36
C GLY A 122 -14.34 -4.04 -8.69
N THR A 123 -13.40 -3.33 -8.06
CA THR A 123 -12.23 -3.93 -7.41
C THR A 123 -12.58 -4.92 -6.31
N GLY A 124 -13.63 -4.64 -5.51
CA GLY A 124 -14.10 -5.57 -4.50
C GLY A 124 -14.61 -6.89 -5.10
N LEU A 125 -15.28 -6.84 -6.26
CA LEU A 125 -15.69 -8.05 -6.97
C LEU A 125 -14.47 -8.82 -7.47
N LEU A 126 -13.49 -8.15 -8.08
CA LEU A 126 -12.26 -8.81 -8.56
C LEU A 126 -11.52 -9.47 -7.39
N HIS A 127 -11.36 -8.76 -6.27
CA HIS A 127 -10.74 -9.32 -5.06
C HIS A 127 -11.49 -10.57 -4.59
N SER A 128 -12.82 -10.55 -4.54
CA SER A 128 -13.65 -11.70 -4.14
C SER A 128 -13.55 -12.89 -5.08
N LEU A 129 -13.25 -12.66 -6.37
CA LEU A 129 -13.06 -13.73 -7.34
C LEU A 129 -11.68 -14.41 -7.22
N ILE A 130 -10.70 -13.68 -6.69
CA ILE A 130 -9.33 -14.16 -6.50
C ILE A 130 -9.16 -14.76 -5.10
N ASP A 131 -9.95 -14.27 -4.15
CA ASP A 131 -9.91 -14.75 -2.78
C ASP A 131 -10.17 -16.27 -2.71
N GLY A 132 -9.38 -16.95 -1.88
CA GLY A 132 -9.43 -18.42 -1.80
C GLY A 132 -8.71 -19.16 -2.94
N HIS A 133 -8.08 -18.47 -3.90
CA HIS A 133 -7.28 -19.14 -4.94
C HIS A 133 -6.11 -19.91 -4.31
N PRO A 134 -5.83 -21.15 -4.77
CA PRO A 134 -4.84 -22.02 -4.10
C PRO A 134 -3.40 -21.48 -4.15
N GLU A 135 -3.06 -20.63 -5.10
CA GLU A 135 -1.70 -20.12 -5.30
C GLU A 135 -1.56 -18.63 -4.98
N VAL A 136 -2.67 -17.95 -4.63
CA VAL A 136 -2.68 -16.50 -4.39
C VAL A 136 -3.05 -16.20 -2.95
N SER A 137 -2.20 -15.45 -2.27
CA SER A 137 -2.51 -14.91 -0.95
C SER A 137 -3.19 -13.56 -1.11
N THR A 138 -4.35 -13.46 -0.51
CA THR A 138 -5.10 -12.22 -0.34
C THR A 138 -5.28 -11.95 1.14
N LEU A 139 -5.34 -10.67 1.53
CA LEU A 139 -5.77 -10.30 2.87
C LEU A 139 -7.20 -9.74 2.79
N PRO A 140 -8.05 -10.04 3.79
CA PRO A 140 -9.47 -9.70 3.70
C PRO A 140 -9.69 -8.20 3.52
N SER A 141 -10.36 -7.83 2.44
CA SER A 141 -10.98 -6.51 2.14
C SER A 141 -10.23 -5.25 2.61
N ILE A 142 -8.91 -5.29 2.65
CA ILE A 142 -8.08 -4.22 3.16
C ILE A 142 -7.36 -3.51 2.01
N TYR A 143 -7.40 -2.18 2.07
CA TYR A 143 -6.59 -1.34 1.21
C TYR A 143 -5.22 -1.15 1.84
N PHE A 144 -4.21 -1.84 1.31
CA PHE A 144 -2.84 -1.76 1.81
C PHE A 144 -2.02 -0.60 1.21
N SER A 145 -2.64 0.33 0.51
CA SER A 145 -1.93 1.49 -0.02
C SER A 145 -1.16 2.26 1.06
N GLU A 146 -1.76 2.37 2.25
CA GLU A 146 -1.17 3.04 3.38
C GLU A 146 -0.04 2.25 4.03
N PHE A 147 0.04 0.93 3.84
CA PHE A 147 1.14 0.13 4.34
C PHE A 147 2.47 0.58 3.75
N PHE A 148 2.49 0.92 2.45
CA PHE A 148 3.68 1.38 1.76
C PHE A 148 3.96 2.89 1.93
N ASP A 149 3.17 3.58 2.74
CA ASP A 149 3.49 4.92 3.21
C ASP A 149 4.62 4.84 4.24
N HIS A 150 5.65 5.64 4.04
CA HIS A 150 6.79 5.78 4.94
C HIS A 150 6.36 6.02 6.40
N LEU A 151 5.33 6.86 6.65
CA LEU A 151 4.83 7.11 8.00
C LEU A 151 4.21 5.87 8.67
N THR A 152 3.61 4.98 7.89
CA THR A 152 3.07 3.72 8.41
C THR A 152 4.21 2.76 8.77
N TRP A 153 5.21 2.66 7.89
CA TRP A 153 6.39 1.85 8.16
C TRP A 153 7.13 2.33 9.41
N GLU A 154 7.37 3.64 9.55
CA GLU A 154 7.97 4.23 10.75
C GLU A 154 7.21 3.86 12.03
N LYS A 155 5.89 3.85 11.99
CA LYS A 155 5.08 3.42 13.15
C LYS A 155 5.25 1.95 13.47
N ILE A 156 5.35 1.08 12.47
CA ILE A 156 5.55 -0.35 12.68
C ILE A 156 6.91 -0.60 13.34
N ILE A 157 7.96 0.09 12.89
CA ILE A 157 9.32 -0.12 13.38
C ILE A 157 9.70 0.70 14.63
N ALA A 158 8.88 1.68 15.03
CA ALA A 158 9.21 2.68 16.05
C ALA A 158 9.64 2.12 17.40
N SER A 159 9.14 0.94 17.80
CA SER A 159 9.51 0.29 19.08
C SER A 159 10.53 -0.84 18.90
N GLY A 160 11.17 -0.90 17.74
CA GLY A 160 12.19 -1.90 17.43
C GLY A 160 11.63 -3.25 16.98
N TRP A 161 12.54 -4.14 16.66
CA TRP A 161 12.28 -5.46 16.04
C TRP A 161 11.25 -6.31 16.78
N GLU A 162 11.39 -6.42 18.09
CA GLU A 162 10.58 -7.33 18.91
C GLU A 162 9.09 -6.98 18.92
N GLU A 163 8.78 -5.69 18.75
CA GLU A 163 7.41 -5.16 18.83
C GLU A 163 6.73 -5.03 17.45
N MET A 164 7.45 -5.26 16.34
CA MET A 164 6.92 -5.03 15.00
C MET A 164 5.64 -5.81 14.71
N ALA A 165 5.61 -7.10 15.07
CA ALA A 165 4.46 -7.96 14.83
C ALA A 165 3.22 -7.51 15.65
N ASP A 166 3.43 -7.14 16.91
CA ASP A 166 2.35 -6.65 17.78
C ASP A 166 1.82 -5.31 17.30
N ARG A 167 2.70 -4.42 16.87
CA ARG A 167 2.33 -3.10 16.34
C ARG A 167 1.57 -3.22 15.04
N PHE A 168 2.05 -4.08 14.12
CA PHE A 168 1.32 -4.37 12.89
C PHE A 168 -0.09 -4.88 13.21
N ALA A 169 -0.20 -5.88 14.07
CA ALA A 169 -1.48 -6.46 14.45
C ALA A 169 -2.40 -5.48 15.21
N THR A 170 -1.83 -4.44 15.82
CA THR A 170 -2.60 -3.36 16.47
C THR A 170 -3.08 -2.33 15.46
N ILE A 171 -2.25 -1.96 14.48
CA ILE A 171 -2.60 -1.02 13.41
C ILE A 171 -3.68 -1.61 12.51
N TYR A 172 -3.55 -2.89 12.17
CA TYR A 172 -4.44 -3.63 11.27
C TYR A 172 -5.37 -4.60 12.02
N ASP A 173 -5.91 -4.16 13.14
CA ASP A 173 -6.76 -4.99 14.03
C ASP A 173 -7.95 -5.62 13.30
N VAL A 174 -8.48 -4.94 12.30
CA VAL A 174 -9.57 -5.42 11.44
C VAL A 174 -9.27 -6.74 10.71
N LEU A 175 -8.00 -7.09 10.49
CA LEU A 175 -7.58 -8.38 9.93
C LEU A 175 -7.89 -9.56 10.84
N PHE A 176 -8.03 -9.31 12.14
CA PHE A 176 -8.19 -10.33 13.15
C PHE A 176 -9.60 -10.37 13.72
N ASP A 177 -10.27 -9.23 13.75
CA ASP A 177 -11.65 -9.12 14.22
C ASP A 177 -12.40 -8.05 13.42
N ALA A 178 -13.20 -8.50 12.47
CA ALA A 178 -14.00 -7.60 11.63
C ALA A 178 -15.14 -6.90 12.40
N SER A 179 -15.45 -7.34 13.61
CA SER A 179 -16.39 -6.65 14.51
C SER A 179 -15.71 -5.53 15.31
N SER A 180 -14.36 -5.50 15.33
CA SER A 180 -13.63 -4.48 16.07
C SER A 180 -13.99 -3.08 15.55
N ASN A 181 -14.36 -2.21 16.49
CA ASN A 181 -14.56 -0.80 16.14
C ASN A 181 -13.25 -0.20 15.69
N ILE A 182 -13.19 0.27 14.45
CA ILE A 182 -12.05 1.03 13.94
C ILE A 182 -11.85 2.20 14.90
N LYS A 183 -10.80 2.14 15.71
CA LYS A 183 -10.44 3.22 16.61
C LYS A 183 -10.05 4.41 15.75
N ILE A 184 -10.97 5.36 15.60
CA ILE A 184 -10.70 6.64 14.93
C ILE A 184 -9.63 7.33 15.77
N PRO A 185 -8.41 7.52 15.28
CA PRO A 185 -7.38 8.21 16.05
C PRO A 185 -7.85 9.62 16.36
N SER A 186 -7.65 10.04 17.60
CA SER A 186 -7.84 11.42 18.02
C SER A 186 -7.11 12.38 17.07
N LYS A 187 -7.70 13.55 16.83
CA LYS A 187 -7.25 14.65 15.95
C LYS A 187 -5.73 14.67 15.69
N GLY A 188 -5.34 14.35 14.46
CA GLY A 188 -3.96 14.43 13.99
C GLY A 188 -3.48 13.23 13.14
N ASN A 189 -4.11 12.06 13.23
CA ASN A 189 -3.70 10.87 12.53
C ASN A 189 -4.78 10.39 11.54
N ARG A 190 -5.15 11.24 10.60
CA ARG A 190 -6.17 10.94 9.58
C ARG A 190 -5.84 9.75 8.67
N TYR A 191 -4.57 9.35 8.63
CA TYR A 191 -4.10 8.27 7.74
C TYR A 191 -4.45 6.86 8.24
N ILE A 192 -4.73 6.69 9.54
CA ILE A 192 -5.07 5.37 10.11
C ILE A 192 -6.60 5.14 10.11
N SER A 193 -7.41 6.20 9.99
CA SER A 193 -8.87 6.12 10.11
C SER A 193 -9.58 5.41 8.96
N ASN A 194 -8.88 5.08 7.87
CA ASN A 194 -9.45 4.41 6.70
C ASN A 194 -8.84 3.02 6.45
N ILE A 195 -7.97 2.56 7.34
CA ILE A 195 -7.36 1.25 7.20
C ILE A 195 -8.41 0.20 7.56
N GLY A 196 -8.81 -0.54 6.56
CA GLY A 196 -9.73 -1.65 6.71
C GLY A 196 -11.18 -1.21 6.89
N LYS A 197 -11.94 -1.33 5.83
CA LYS A 197 -13.38 -1.38 5.94
C LYS A 197 -13.75 -2.83 6.25
N ASN A 198 -14.52 -3.02 7.31
CA ASN A 198 -15.13 -4.31 7.62
C ASN A 198 -16.30 -4.68 6.66
N GLU A 199 -16.56 -3.86 5.64
CA GLU A 199 -17.52 -4.15 4.59
C GLU A 199 -17.18 -5.48 3.89
N GLY A 200 -18.08 -6.45 3.95
CA GLY A 200 -17.90 -7.79 3.39
C GLY A 200 -17.28 -8.81 4.33
N MET A 201 -16.69 -8.40 5.45
CA MET A 201 -16.09 -9.30 6.43
C MET A 201 -17.00 -9.64 7.62
N THR A 202 -18.13 -8.97 7.73
CA THR A 202 -19.16 -9.22 8.72
C THR A 202 -20.28 -10.13 8.21
N ASN A 203 -20.19 -10.61 6.98
CA ASN A 203 -21.18 -11.47 6.34
C ASN A 203 -20.47 -12.60 5.58
N VAL A 204 -19.51 -13.25 6.23
CA VAL A 204 -18.78 -14.40 5.69
C VAL A 204 -19.50 -15.71 6.03
N GLY A 205 -19.00 -16.82 5.51
CA GLY A 205 -19.63 -18.12 5.66
C GLY A 205 -20.77 -18.38 4.67
N THR A 206 -21.23 -19.63 4.62
CA THR A 206 -22.24 -20.09 3.65
C THR A 206 -23.59 -19.40 3.86
N LYS A 207 -23.92 -19.05 5.07
CA LYS A 207 -25.18 -18.38 5.44
C LYS A 207 -25.05 -16.85 5.50
N ARG A 208 -23.84 -16.31 5.32
CA ARG A 208 -23.52 -14.89 5.43
C ARG A 208 -23.89 -14.27 6.78
N ASP A 209 -23.75 -15.04 7.84
CA ASP A 209 -24.08 -14.66 9.22
C ASP A 209 -22.86 -14.74 10.15
N GLU A 210 -21.68 -15.04 9.59
CA GLU A 210 -20.43 -15.12 10.32
C GLU A 210 -19.63 -13.83 10.16
N VAL A 211 -18.87 -13.51 11.20
CA VAL A 211 -17.91 -12.39 11.20
C VAL A 211 -16.50 -12.98 11.08
N LEU A 212 -15.69 -12.44 10.19
CA LEU A 212 -14.30 -12.86 10.07
C LEU A 212 -13.60 -12.68 11.42
N SER A 213 -13.07 -13.77 11.94
CA SER A 213 -12.27 -13.82 13.16
C SER A 213 -11.04 -14.69 12.93
N VAL A 214 -9.86 -14.13 13.18
CA VAL A 214 -8.57 -14.80 13.03
C VAL A 214 -7.80 -14.68 14.34
N ASP A 215 -7.16 -15.76 14.79
CA ASP A 215 -6.42 -15.73 16.05
C ASP A 215 -5.18 -14.82 15.95
N LYS A 216 -5.33 -13.62 16.50
CA LYS A 216 -4.30 -12.59 16.54
C LYS A 216 -3.04 -13.05 17.28
N LYS A 217 -3.16 -13.88 18.32
CA LYS A 217 -2.00 -14.36 19.10
C LYS A 217 -1.19 -15.37 18.30
N ILE A 218 -1.89 -16.27 17.60
CA ILE A 218 -1.23 -17.23 16.69
C ILE A 218 -0.51 -16.46 15.59
N PHE A 219 -1.19 -15.52 14.94
CA PHE A 219 -0.58 -14.70 13.90
C PHE A 219 0.70 -13.99 14.37
N ILE A 220 0.64 -13.30 15.52
CA ILE A 220 1.82 -12.60 16.07
C ILE A 220 2.96 -13.57 16.33
N LYS A 221 2.67 -14.74 16.88
CA LYS A 221 3.66 -15.79 17.15
C LYS A 221 4.32 -16.26 15.84
N GLU A 222 3.53 -16.59 14.83
CA GLU A 222 4.02 -17.09 13.54
C GLU A 222 4.82 -16.00 12.81
N LEU A 223 4.35 -14.75 12.82
CA LEU A 223 5.08 -13.64 12.22
C LEU A 223 6.44 -13.42 12.90
N LYS A 224 6.48 -13.42 14.24
CA LYS A 224 7.74 -13.32 15.00
C LYS A 224 8.69 -14.49 14.67
N GLN A 225 8.17 -15.71 14.55
CA GLN A 225 8.95 -16.88 14.19
C GLN A 225 9.56 -16.73 12.77
N LEU A 226 8.77 -16.31 11.78
CA LEU A 226 9.26 -16.07 10.42
C LEU A 226 10.34 -14.98 10.40
N MET A 227 10.16 -13.91 11.18
CA MET A 227 11.13 -12.82 11.29
C MET A 227 12.50 -13.29 11.80
N THR A 228 12.58 -14.33 12.65
CA THR A 228 13.87 -14.83 13.18
C THR A 228 14.83 -15.31 12.09
N SER A 229 14.32 -15.64 10.92
CA SER A 229 15.11 -16.09 9.75
C SER A 229 15.78 -14.94 8.99
N TYR A 230 15.72 -13.72 9.50
CA TYR A 230 16.26 -12.53 8.83
C TYR A 230 17.15 -11.71 9.78
N GLU A 231 18.31 -11.27 9.25
CA GLU A 231 19.20 -10.31 9.94
C GLU A 231 18.63 -8.89 9.91
N GLN A 232 17.94 -8.56 8.84
CA GLN A 232 17.30 -7.28 8.65
C GLN A 232 16.04 -7.43 7.78
N LEU A 233 15.10 -6.55 7.97
CA LEU A 233 13.86 -6.49 7.19
C LEU A 233 13.67 -5.11 6.59
N ASP A 234 13.26 -5.11 5.36
CA ASP A 234 12.64 -3.97 4.70
C ASP A 234 11.11 -4.12 4.72
N GLN A 235 10.43 -3.07 4.31
CA GLN A 235 8.98 -3.01 4.25
C GLN A 235 8.36 -4.08 3.34
N PHE A 236 9.00 -4.37 2.19
CA PHE A 236 8.52 -5.38 1.25
C PHE A 236 8.66 -6.79 1.78
N THR A 237 9.80 -7.11 2.37
CA THR A 237 10.03 -8.42 2.99
C THR A 237 9.07 -8.62 4.15
N PHE A 238 8.88 -7.61 5.00
CA PHE A 238 7.92 -7.68 6.09
C PHE A 238 6.49 -7.88 5.59
N PHE A 239 6.08 -7.20 4.51
CA PHE A 239 4.79 -7.41 3.88
C PHE A 239 4.57 -8.86 3.44
N LYS A 240 5.56 -9.48 2.80
CA LYS A 240 5.51 -10.90 2.42
C LYS A 240 5.40 -11.82 3.62
N LEU A 241 6.15 -11.53 4.70
CA LEU A 241 6.05 -12.27 5.96
C LEU A 241 4.67 -12.18 6.58
N VAL A 242 4.02 -11.02 6.53
CA VAL A 242 2.65 -10.82 6.99
C VAL A 242 1.69 -11.76 6.26
N HIS A 243 1.76 -11.82 4.92
CA HIS A 243 0.94 -12.74 4.14
C HIS A 243 1.20 -14.20 4.52
N SER A 244 2.47 -14.62 4.62
CA SER A 244 2.83 -15.98 5.00
C SER A 244 2.34 -16.34 6.42
N ALA A 245 2.52 -15.44 7.39
CA ALA A 245 2.01 -15.65 8.75
C ALA A 245 0.48 -15.76 8.81
N TYR A 246 -0.22 -14.98 7.98
CA TYR A 246 -1.67 -15.00 7.91
C TYR A 246 -2.17 -16.34 7.35
N GLU A 247 -1.57 -16.83 6.26
CA GLU A 247 -1.88 -18.15 5.68
C GLU A 247 -1.62 -19.32 6.67
N ILE A 248 -0.50 -19.25 7.40
CA ILE A 248 -0.19 -20.23 8.46
C ILE A 248 -1.27 -20.19 9.55
N THR A 249 -1.68 -18.99 9.97
CA THR A 249 -2.72 -18.82 11.00
C THR A 249 -4.07 -19.39 10.57
N LEU A 250 -4.39 -19.26 9.28
CA LEU A 250 -5.59 -19.85 8.68
C LEU A 250 -5.47 -21.36 8.44
N GLN A 251 -4.32 -21.98 8.76
CA GLN A 251 -4.01 -23.39 8.52
C GLN A 251 -4.18 -23.79 7.03
N ASN A 252 -3.90 -22.87 6.12
CA ASN A 252 -3.92 -23.16 4.70
C ASN A 252 -2.76 -24.11 4.34
N PRO A 253 -3.05 -25.29 3.77
CA PRO A 253 -2.03 -26.34 3.57
C PRO A 253 -1.09 -26.07 2.38
N LYS A 254 -1.38 -25.07 1.57
CA LYS A 254 -0.63 -24.77 0.33
C LYS A 254 0.18 -23.51 0.50
N GLU A 255 1.46 -23.59 0.12
CA GLU A 255 2.29 -22.41 -0.03
C GLU A 255 1.73 -21.53 -1.16
N LYS A 256 1.51 -20.27 -0.84
CA LYS A 256 1.08 -19.26 -1.79
C LYS A 256 2.31 -18.59 -2.39
N ASN A 257 2.45 -18.59 -3.69
CA ASN A 257 3.60 -18.01 -4.39
C ASN A 257 3.34 -16.63 -4.98
N HIS A 258 2.09 -16.15 -4.88
CA HIS A 258 1.66 -14.86 -5.40
C HIS A 258 0.83 -14.12 -4.35
N ILE A 259 1.07 -12.81 -4.21
CA ILE A 259 0.27 -11.88 -3.40
C ILE A 259 -0.55 -10.98 -4.33
N PHE A 260 -1.83 -10.81 -3.99
CA PHE A 260 -2.72 -9.90 -4.71
C PHE A 260 -3.40 -8.92 -3.74
#